data_0cf7a99eeaf23fe91cfc99585b9473d9
#
_entry.id   0cf7a99eeaf23fe91cfc99585b9473d9
#
_cell.length_a   1.000
_cell.length_b   1.000
_cell.length_c   1.000
_cell.angle_alpha   90.00
_cell.angle_beta   90.00
_cell.angle_gamma   90.00
#
_symmetry.space_group_name_H-M   'P 1'
#
loop_
_entity.id
_entity.type
_entity.pdbx_description
1 polymer ?
#
loop_
_entity_poly.entity_id
_entity_poly.type
_entity_poly.pdbx_seq_one_letter_code
_entity_poly.pdbx_strand_id
1 'polypeptide(L)'
;MSALVRRRAAASRHLAQAFTLVEVLVALAVVAVALSAGLRAAGSVTDNAARLADVSAAQWCADNQLGELRLGKRFPGTGDSEFGCEQMGRRYRGELRVRPTPNPNFRRVDAVVSHEDGRPLITVSTIVGRN
;
A
#
# COMPACT_ATOMS: atom_id res chain seq x y z
N MET A 1 51.77 -37.68 -62.07
CA MET A 1 50.98 -38.53 -61.14
C MET A 1 50.30 -37.58 -60.14
N SER A 2 49.07 -37.19 -60.43
CA SER A 2 48.33 -36.17 -59.64
C SER A 2 47.31 -36.86 -58.72
N ALA A 3 47.51 -36.82 -57.44
CA ALA A 3 46.58 -37.34 -56.45
C ALA A 3 45.58 -36.28 -56.10
N LEU A 4 44.35 -36.47 -56.60
CA LEU A 4 43.18 -35.63 -56.28
C LEU A 4 42.68 -36.00 -54.86
N VAL A 5 43.03 -35.19 -53.87
CA VAL A 5 42.44 -35.28 -52.55
C VAL A 5 41.02 -34.69 -52.58
N ARG A 6 40.03 -35.57 -52.67
CA ARG A 6 38.60 -35.19 -52.49
C ARG A 6 38.39 -34.83 -51.00
N ARG A 7 38.36 -33.56 -50.68
CA ARG A 7 37.80 -33.11 -49.42
C ARG A 7 36.29 -33.34 -49.42
N ARG A 8 35.85 -34.35 -48.68
CA ARG A 8 34.46 -34.52 -48.34
C ARG A 8 34.07 -33.38 -47.37
N ALA A 9 33.32 -32.42 -47.85
CA ALA A 9 32.64 -31.47 -47.02
C ALA A 9 31.59 -32.25 -46.19
N ALA A 10 31.84 -32.37 -44.91
CA ALA A 10 30.84 -32.85 -43.96
C ALA A 10 29.75 -31.76 -43.87
N ALA A 11 28.67 -31.95 -44.61
CA ALA A 11 27.47 -31.15 -44.43
C ALA A 11 26.90 -31.47 -43.04
N SER A 12 27.13 -30.56 -42.09
CA SER A 12 26.44 -30.57 -40.81
C SER A 12 24.94 -30.44 -41.08
N ARG A 13 24.24 -31.54 -41.09
CA ARG A 13 22.78 -31.53 -41.04
C ARG A 13 22.38 -30.98 -39.68
N HIS A 14 22.12 -29.68 -39.59
CA HIS A 14 21.32 -29.17 -38.52
C HIS A 14 19.95 -29.81 -38.61
N LEU A 15 19.73 -30.84 -37.80
CA LEU A 15 18.42 -31.40 -37.56
C LEU A 15 17.55 -30.26 -37.05
N ALA A 16 16.76 -29.68 -37.91
CA ALA A 16 15.69 -28.80 -37.54
C ALA A 16 14.75 -29.62 -36.66
N GLN A 17 14.92 -29.54 -35.35
CA GLN A 17 14.01 -30.13 -34.40
C GLN A 17 12.68 -29.36 -34.53
N ALA A 18 11.70 -29.98 -35.16
CA ALA A 18 10.34 -29.48 -35.19
C ALA A 18 9.75 -29.65 -33.78
N PHE A 19 9.22 -28.59 -33.20
CA PHE A 19 8.50 -28.66 -31.94
C PHE A 19 7.26 -29.53 -32.07
N THR A 20 6.99 -30.34 -31.07
CA THR A 20 5.77 -31.14 -31.02
C THR A 20 4.58 -30.25 -30.61
N LEU A 21 3.38 -30.60 -31.05
CA LEU A 21 2.16 -29.91 -30.67
C LEU A 21 1.98 -29.86 -29.14
N VAL A 22 2.32 -30.97 -28.47
CA VAL A 22 2.26 -31.08 -27.01
C VAL A 22 3.23 -30.11 -26.32
N GLU A 23 4.43 -29.96 -26.85
CA GLU A 23 5.44 -29.05 -26.31
C GLU A 23 4.98 -27.59 -26.40
N VAL A 24 4.38 -27.18 -27.49
CA VAL A 24 3.78 -25.86 -27.66
C VAL A 24 2.63 -25.64 -26.68
N LEU A 25 1.76 -26.63 -26.50
CA LEU A 25 0.66 -26.55 -25.55
C LEU A 25 1.14 -26.40 -24.10
N VAL A 26 2.16 -27.18 -23.72
CA VAL A 26 2.77 -27.06 -22.37
C VAL A 26 3.44 -25.72 -22.20
N ALA A 27 4.17 -25.22 -23.17
CA ALA A 27 4.79 -23.90 -23.12
C ALA A 27 3.74 -22.80 -22.95
N LEU A 28 2.65 -22.85 -23.69
CA LEU A 28 1.55 -21.88 -23.55
C LEU A 28 0.87 -21.96 -22.18
N ALA A 29 0.69 -23.16 -21.64
CA ALA A 29 0.12 -23.34 -20.31
C ALA A 29 1.01 -22.74 -19.23
N VAL A 30 2.32 -22.95 -19.29
CA VAL A 30 3.30 -22.36 -18.36
C VAL A 30 3.29 -20.84 -18.44
N VAL A 31 3.30 -20.29 -19.64
CA VAL A 31 3.22 -18.82 -19.85
C VAL A 31 1.92 -18.26 -19.30
N ALA A 32 0.78 -18.89 -19.54
CA ALA A 32 -0.51 -18.45 -19.03
C ALA A 32 -0.55 -18.40 -17.50
N VAL A 33 -0.01 -19.42 -16.82
CA VAL A 33 0.10 -19.45 -15.36
C VAL A 33 1.03 -18.36 -14.85
N ALA A 34 2.19 -18.17 -15.47
CA ALA A 34 3.15 -17.14 -15.09
C ALA A 34 2.57 -15.73 -15.24
N LEU A 35 1.89 -15.44 -16.33
CA LEU A 35 1.22 -14.15 -16.56
C LEU A 35 0.10 -13.91 -15.56
N SER A 36 -0.71 -14.93 -15.26
CA SER A 36 -1.79 -14.82 -14.27
C SER A 36 -1.25 -14.47 -12.89
N ALA A 37 -0.15 -15.11 -12.47
CA ALA A 37 0.51 -14.82 -11.20
C ALA A 37 1.09 -13.39 -11.18
N GLY A 38 1.73 -12.95 -12.26
CA GLY A 38 2.28 -11.61 -12.39
C GLY A 38 1.21 -10.51 -12.32
N LEU A 39 0.07 -10.69 -12.99
CA LEU A 39 -1.04 -9.73 -12.93
C LEU A 39 -1.65 -9.62 -11.52
N ARG A 40 -1.78 -10.72 -10.80
CA ARG A 40 -2.25 -10.71 -9.40
C ARG A 40 -1.28 -9.97 -8.50
N ALA A 41 0.02 -10.21 -8.65
CA ALA A 41 1.05 -9.51 -7.87
C ALA A 41 1.03 -8.00 -8.15
N ALA A 42 0.92 -7.58 -9.41
CA ALA A 42 0.81 -6.18 -9.78
C ALA A 42 -0.43 -5.51 -9.18
N GLY A 43 -1.59 -6.18 -9.21
CA GLY A 43 -2.82 -5.69 -8.59
C GLY A 43 -2.67 -5.43 -7.10
N SER A 44 -2.08 -6.39 -6.37
CA SER A 44 -1.89 -6.24 -4.92
C SER A 44 -0.96 -5.08 -4.54
N VAL A 45 0.05 -4.79 -5.34
CA VAL A 45 0.94 -3.63 -5.15
C VAL A 45 0.18 -2.32 -5.31
N THR A 46 -0.68 -2.23 -6.32
CA THR A 46 -1.49 -1.03 -6.56
C THR A 46 -2.48 -0.78 -5.41
N ASP A 47 -3.16 -1.81 -4.94
CA ASP A 47 -4.10 -1.71 -3.81
C ASP A 47 -3.40 -1.30 -2.51
N ASN A 48 -2.22 -1.86 -2.25
CA ASN A 48 -1.41 -1.49 -1.09
C ASN A 48 -0.93 -0.03 -1.17
N ALA A 49 -0.53 0.44 -2.35
CA ALA A 49 -0.11 1.82 -2.55
C ALA A 49 -1.27 2.81 -2.31
N ALA A 50 -2.48 2.50 -2.80
CA ALA A 50 -3.67 3.30 -2.54
C ALA A 50 -4.01 3.37 -1.05
N ARG A 51 -3.97 2.22 -0.36
CA ARG A 51 -4.20 2.17 1.09
C ARG A 51 -3.16 2.97 1.87
N LEU A 52 -1.88 2.88 1.49
CA LEU A 52 -0.81 3.65 2.13
C LEU A 52 -1.03 5.15 1.98
N ALA A 53 -1.46 5.62 0.80
CA ALA A 53 -1.79 7.01 0.56
C ALA A 53 -2.93 7.49 1.47
N ASP A 54 -4.00 6.70 1.63
CA ASP A 54 -5.11 7.02 2.52
C ASP A 54 -4.69 7.07 3.99
N VAL A 55 -3.89 6.11 4.45
CA VAL A 55 -3.36 6.09 5.82
C VAL A 55 -2.44 7.29 6.07
N SER A 56 -1.58 7.64 5.13
CA SER A 56 -0.70 8.80 5.25
C SER A 56 -1.48 10.11 5.32
N ALA A 57 -2.50 10.27 4.48
CA ALA A 57 -3.36 11.43 4.50
C ALA A 57 -4.14 11.54 5.83
N ALA A 58 -4.66 10.41 6.32
CA ALA A 58 -5.34 10.33 7.61
C ALA A 58 -4.40 10.67 8.78
N GLN A 59 -3.13 10.24 8.71
CA GLN A 59 -2.11 10.60 9.69
C GLN A 59 -1.91 12.11 9.75
N TRP A 60 -1.77 12.78 8.60
CA TRP A 60 -1.63 14.23 8.55
C TRP A 60 -2.86 14.95 9.13
N CYS A 61 -4.06 14.44 8.88
CA CYS A 61 -5.29 14.95 9.49
C CYS A 61 -5.23 14.89 11.01
N ALA A 62 -4.87 13.73 11.56
CA ALA A 62 -4.77 13.52 13.00
C ALA A 62 -3.68 14.42 13.63
N ASP A 63 -2.50 14.46 13.02
CA ASP A 63 -1.37 15.25 13.52
C ASP A 63 -1.66 16.74 13.51
N ASN A 64 -2.30 17.27 12.47
CA ASN A 64 -2.71 18.66 12.39
C ASN A 64 -3.71 19.00 13.52
N GLN A 65 -4.72 18.14 13.72
CA GLN A 65 -5.73 18.36 14.76
C GLN A 65 -5.13 18.31 16.16
N LEU A 66 -4.25 17.35 16.43
CA LEU A 66 -3.55 17.24 17.70
C LEU A 66 -2.53 18.37 17.89
N GLY A 67 -1.92 18.84 16.81
CA GLY A 67 -1.02 20.00 16.78
C GLY A 67 -1.75 21.29 17.17
N GLU A 68 -2.91 21.56 16.58
CA GLU A 68 -3.76 22.71 16.93
C GLU A 68 -4.16 22.70 18.42
N LEU A 69 -4.51 21.51 18.93
CA LEU A 69 -4.86 21.36 20.34
C LEU A 69 -3.69 21.73 21.26
N ARG A 70 -2.47 21.33 20.92
CA ARG A 70 -1.25 21.62 21.69
C ARG A 70 -0.85 23.11 21.60
N LEU A 71 -0.89 23.68 20.39
CA LEU A 71 -0.53 25.06 20.13
C LEU A 71 -1.54 26.02 20.74
N GLY A 72 -2.80 25.69 20.77
CA GLY A 72 -3.88 26.47 21.34
C GLY A 72 -3.83 26.57 22.88
N LYS A 73 -2.92 25.80 23.53
CA LYS A 73 -2.78 25.75 25.01
C LYS A 73 -4.10 25.56 25.76
N ARG A 74 -5.09 24.96 25.09
CA ARG A 74 -6.39 24.66 25.67
C ARG A 74 -6.36 23.30 26.30
N PHE A 75 -6.67 23.22 27.57
CA PHE A 75 -6.88 21.95 28.23
C PHE A 75 -8.24 21.39 27.80
N PRO A 76 -8.30 20.30 27.03
CA PRO A 76 -9.55 19.82 26.47
C PRO A 76 -10.47 19.26 27.56
N GLY A 77 -11.76 19.56 27.46
CA GLY A 77 -12.78 18.88 28.24
C GLY A 77 -12.89 17.42 27.87
N THR A 78 -13.29 16.57 28.82
CA THR A 78 -13.59 15.15 28.55
C THR A 78 -14.82 15.03 27.68
N GLY A 79 -14.82 14.09 26.74
CA GLY A 79 -15.91 13.84 25.81
C GLY A 79 -15.41 13.56 24.40
N ASP A 80 -16.35 13.40 23.51
CA ASP A 80 -16.10 13.11 22.10
C ASP A 80 -16.53 14.32 21.26
N SER A 81 -15.73 14.69 20.28
CA SER A 81 -16.03 15.76 19.34
C SER A 81 -15.61 15.36 17.93
N GLU A 82 -16.39 15.78 16.94
CA GLU A 82 -16.09 15.49 15.54
C GLU A 82 -15.29 16.63 14.90
N PHE A 83 -14.42 16.28 13.96
CA PHE A 83 -13.75 17.21 13.08
C PHE A 83 -13.69 16.65 11.66
N GLY A 84 -13.63 17.52 10.68
CA GLY A 84 -13.42 17.14 9.28
C GLY A 84 -12.06 17.63 8.82
N CYS A 85 -11.44 16.89 7.92
CA CYS A 85 -10.27 17.38 7.21
C CYS A 85 -10.30 16.98 5.75
N GLU A 86 -9.60 17.73 4.92
CA GLU A 86 -9.37 17.45 3.53
C GLU A 86 -7.87 17.34 3.28
N GLN A 87 -7.43 16.20 2.76
CA GLN A 87 -6.06 15.95 2.38
C GLN A 87 -5.99 15.28 1.01
N MET A 88 -5.08 15.75 0.15
CA MET A 88 -4.87 15.19 -1.18
C MET A 88 -6.17 15.13 -2.03
N GLY A 89 -7.06 16.12 -1.88
CA GLY A 89 -8.35 16.18 -2.59
C GLY A 89 -9.41 15.19 -2.10
N ARG A 90 -9.20 14.54 -0.96
CA ARG A 90 -10.15 13.61 -0.33
C ARG A 90 -10.57 14.13 1.03
N ARG A 91 -11.84 13.92 1.36
CA ARG A 91 -12.38 14.25 2.68
C ARG A 91 -12.31 13.05 3.60
N TYR A 92 -11.95 13.34 4.84
CA TYR A 92 -11.89 12.37 5.92
C TYR A 92 -12.72 12.86 7.09
N ARG A 93 -13.29 11.92 7.82
CA ARG A 93 -14.04 12.19 9.04
C ARG A 93 -13.17 11.88 10.23
N GLY A 94 -13.06 12.83 11.16
CA GLY A 94 -12.27 12.69 12.37
C GLY A 94 -13.14 12.75 13.63
N GLU A 95 -12.73 12.04 14.65
CA GLU A 95 -13.31 12.06 15.99
C GLU A 95 -12.20 12.22 17.02
N LEU A 96 -12.30 13.25 17.86
CA LEU A 96 -11.44 13.43 19.02
C LEU A 96 -12.12 12.83 20.25
N ARG A 97 -11.50 11.85 20.85
CA ARG A 97 -11.94 11.22 22.10
C ARG A 97 -11.04 11.65 23.24
N VAL A 98 -11.56 12.46 24.14
CA VAL A 98 -10.82 12.96 25.29
C VAL A 98 -11.23 12.18 26.52
N ARG A 99 -10.26 11.55 27.17
CA ARG A 99 -10.47 10.72 28.36
C ARG A 99 -9.62 11.23 29.51
N PRO A 100 -10.14 11.12 30.76
CA PRO A 100 -9.37 11.44 31.95
C PRO A 100 -8.21 10.45 32.11
N THR A 101 -7.16 10.90 32.77
CA THR A 101 -6.06 10.06 33.23
C THR A 101 -6.06 10.00 34.77
N PRO A 102 -5.34 9.07 35.40
CA PRO A 102 -5.21 9.03 36.85
C PRO A 102 -4.68 10.34 37.45
N ASN A 103 -3.86 11.08 36.70
CA ASN A 103 -3.43 12.42 37.10
C ASN A 103 -4.35 13.47 36.46
N PRO A 104 -5.10 14.27 37.26
CA PRO A 104 -6.09 15.25 36.76
C PRO A 104 -5.48 16.37 35.91
N ASN A 105 -4.17 16.57 35.97
CA ASN A 105 -3.47 17.55 35.16
C ASN A 105 -3.17 17.08 33.72
N PHE A 106 -3.53 15.86 33.40
CA PHE A 106 -3.34 15.30 32.06
C PHE A 106 -4.65 14.75 31.49
N ARG A 107 -4.76 14.79 30.18
CA ARG A 107 -5.84 14.14 29.42
C ARG A 107 -5.24 13.29 28.32
N ARG A 108 -5.81 12.11 28.13
CA ARG A 108 -5.54 11.31 26.94
C ARG A 108 -6.47 11.78 25.84
N VAL A 109 -5.90 12.04 24.68
CA VAL A 109 -6.63 12.45 23.49
C VAL A 109 -6.32 11.47 22.38
N ASP A 110 -7.36 10.82 21.86
CA ASP A 110 -7.28 9.92 20.74
C ASP A 110 -7.96 10.60 19.53
N ALA A 111 -7.20 10.81 18.46
CA ALA A 111 -7.73 11.28 17.18
C ALA A 111 -7.97 10.06 16.29
N VAL A 112 -9.22 9.74 16.06
CA VAL A 112 -9.66 8.64 15.18
C VAL A 112 -10.03 9.22 13.84
N VAL A 113 -9.35 8.80 12.77
CA VAL A 113 -9.64 9.26 11.41
C VAL A 113 -10.18 8.11 10.58
N SER A 114 -11.26 8.38 9.88
CA SER A 114 -11.99 7.41 9.06
C SER A 114 -12.25 7.98 7.67
N HIS A 115 -12.55 7.12 6.72
CA HIS A 115 -13.13 7.52 5.45
C HIS A 115 -14.51 8.18 5.65
N GLU A 116 -15.00 8.87 4.63
CA GLU A 116 -16.35 9.47 4.64
C GLU A 116 -17.46 8.44 4.92
N ASP A 117 -17.28 7.21 4.50
CA ASP A 117 -18.20 6.08 4.73
C ASP A 117 -18.12 5.47 6.13
N GLY A 118 -17.24 6.00 7.00
CA GLY A 118 -17.08 5.56 8.37
C GLY A 118 -16.08 4.42 8.58
N ARG A 119 -15.43 3.93 7.53
CA ARG A 119 -14.38 2.89 7.70
C ARG A 119 -13.14 3.50 8.38
N PRO A 120 -12.74 2.96 9.55
CA PRO A 120 -11.61 3.51 10.29
C PRO A 120 -10.30 3.28 9.52
N LEU A 121 -9.44 4.30 9.52
CA LEU A 121 -8.11 4.26 8.90
C LEU A 121 -7.02 4.21 9.95
N ILE A 122 -7.04 5.15 10.90
CA ILE A 122 -5.97 5.30 11.89
C ILE A 122 -6.51 5.90 13.19
N THR A 123 -5.83 5.61 14.27
CA THR A 123 -6.01 6.26 15.56
C THR A 123 -4.66 6.75 16.07
N VAL A 124 -4.53 8.04 16.33
CA VAL A 124 -3.34 8.65 16.91
C VAL A 124 -3.67 9.13 18.32
N SER A 125 -2.90 8.66 19.28
CA SER A 125 -3.10 8.99 20.71
C SER A 125 -2.01 9.91 21.21
N THR A 126 -2.40 10.87 22.05
CA THR A 126 -1.46 11.74 22.74
C THR A 126 -1.92 12.06 24.16
N ILE A 127 -1.01 12.59 24.97
CA ILE A 127 -1.31 13.11 26.29
C ILE A 127 -1.14 14.65 26.25
N VAL A 128 -2.15 15.35 26.75
CA VAL A 128 -2.16 16.81 26.85
C VAL A 128 -2.14 17.19 28.32
N GLY A 129 -1.19 18.01 28.71
CA GLY A 129 -1.06 18.55 30.07
C GLY A 129 -1.78 19.86 30.20
N ARG A 130 -2.19 20.20 31.42
CA ARG A 130 -2.67 21.53 31.80
C ARG A 130 -1.45 22.44 31.97
N ASN A 131 -1.34 23.49 31.16
CA ASN A 131 -0.32 24.53 31.24
C ASN A 131 -0.78 25.66 32.17
#